data_3cd2ce87c1e1cc237fed305704107fd2
#
_entry.id   3cd2ce87c1e1cc237fed305704107fd2
#
_cell.length_a   1.000
_cell.length_b   1.000
_cell.length_c   1.000
_cell.angle_alpha   90.00
_cell.angle_beta   90.00
_cell.angle_gamma   90.00
#
_symmetry.space_group_name_H-M   'P 1'
#
loop_
_entity.id
_entity.type
_entity.pdbx_description
1 polymer ?
#
loop_
_entity_poly.entity_id
_entity_poly.type
_entity_poly.pdbx_seq_one_letter_code
_entity_poly.pdbx_strand_id
1 'polypeptide(L)'
;MINLSYRFDKNSSSLKHDGMPDVSNENSENTISILSSWSLKIIGSPTLEGEKDHLENLMQVILQYSRSYISGIRKIFISKKGIVTISPFGSSHKLLLKSTKKDVKPLEIILDDSELSDLTQCLDLLRFDSRFNLNWDITLDRPYSKRYIQSSAYKSKKRFTFFYAFILFLSTSSLMLLIPTNNKFD
;
A
#
# COMPACT_ATOMS: atom_id res chain seq x y z
N MET A 1 -33.50 4.53 -17.53
CA MET A 1 -32.00 4.39 -17.54
C MET A 1 -31.68 3.36 -16.51
N ILE A 2 -31.06 2.24 -16.89
CA ILE A 2 -30.70 1.16 -15.95
C ILE A 2 -29.44 1.59 -15.22
N ASN A 3 -29.50 1.71 -13.91
CA ASN A 3 -28.33 1.98 -13.07
C ASN A 3 -27.98 0.71 -12.29
N LEU A 4 -26.75 0.24 -12.45
CA LEU A 4 -26.20 -0.92 -11.77
C LEU A 4 -25.41 -0.46 -10.58
N SER A 5 -25.52 -1.19 -9.46
CA SER A 5 -24.77 -0.91 -8.24
C SER A 5 -24.13 -2.19 -7.73
N TYR A 6 -22.82 -2.18 -7.56
CA TYR A 6 -22.05 -3.28 -6.98
C TYR A 6 -21.24 -2.80 -5.79
N ARG A 7 -21.03 -3.71 -4.84
CA ARG A 7 -20.32 -3.42 -3.61
C ARG A 7 -19.36 -4.53 -3.25
N PHE A 8 -18.16 -4.16 -2.83
CA PHE A 8 -17.15 -5.06 -2.29
C PHE A 8 -16.91 -4.71 -0.84
N ASP A 9 -17.22 -5.62 0.06
CA ASP A 9 -17.06 -5.44 1.50
C ASP A 9 -15.93 -6.30 2.04
N LYS A 10 -15.11 -5.70 2.86
CA LYS A 10 -14.11 -6.33 3.73
C LYS A 10 -14.30 -5.82 5.15
N ASN A 11 -13.58 -6.40 6.11
CA ASN A 11 -13.81 -6.08 7.53
C ASN A 11 -13.71 -4.57 7.82
N SER A 12 -12.69 -3.90 7.30
CA SER A 12 -12.42 -2.47 7.54
C SER A 12 -12.74 -1.56 6.36
N SER A 13 -13.01 -2.12 5.17
CA SER A 13 -13.16 -1.35 3.93
C SER A 13 -14.39 -1.79 3.13
N SER A 14 -15.12 -0.83 2.60
CA SER A 14 -16.28 -1.06 1.74
C SER A 14 -16.23 -0.15 0.52
N LEU A 15 -16.19 -0.75 -0.66
CA LEU A 15 -16.10 -0.05 -1.94
C LEU A 15 -17.37 -0.28 -2.75
N LYS A 16 -18.14 0.78 -2.98
CA LYS A 16 -19.37 0.79 -3.76
C LYS A 16 -19.14 1.47 -5.11
N HIS A 17 -19.75 0.94 -6.14
CA HIS A 17 -19.71 1.47 -7.50
C HIS A 17 -21.11 1.56 -8.06
N ASP A 18 -21.42 2.69 -8.66
CA ASP A 18 -22.65 2.91 -9.40
C ASP A 18 -22.28 3.24 -10.85
N GLY A 19 -22.96 2.62 -11.80
CA GLY A 19 -22.66 2.81 -13.20
C GLY A 19 -23.74 2.32 -14.14
N MET A 20 -23.50 2.44 -15.43
CA MET A 20 -24.44 2.08 -16.47
C MET A 20 -23.86 0.98 -17.37
N PRO A 21 -24.73 0.07 -17.87
CA PRO A 21 -24.32 -0.90 -18.87
C PRO A 21 -24.12 -0.21 -20.23
N ASP A 22 -23.33 -0.88 -21.07
CA ASP A 22 -23.24 -0.50 -22.49
C ASP A 22 -24.45 -1.09 -23.24
N VAL A 23 -25.37 -0.24 -23.61
CA VAL A 23 -26.63 -0.63 -24.30
C VAL A 23 -26.38 -1.11 -25.72
N SER A 24 -25.18 -0.88 -26.27
CA SER A 24 -24.83 -1.32 -27.64
C SER A 24 -24.58 -2.83 -27.73
N ASN A 25 -24.43 -3.53 -26.61
CA ASN A 25 -24.12 -4.96 -26.53
C ASN A 25 -25.23 -5.69 -25.78
N GLU A 26 -26.01 -6.52 -26.48
CA GLU A 26 -27.14 -7.27 -25.90
C GLU A 26 -26.74 -8.22 -24.74
N ASN A 27 -25.47 -8.56 -24.61
CA ASN A 27 -24.96 -9.42 -23.53
C ASN A 27 -24.40 -8.68 -22.31
N SER A 28 -24.54 -7.36 -22.23
CA SER A 28 -23.90 -6.53 -21.20
C SER A 28 -24.86 -5.93 -20.18
N GLU A 29 -26.11 -6.38 -20.10
CA GLU A 29 -27.14 -5.81 -19.21
C GLU A 29 -26.73 -5.75 -17.73
N ASN A 30 -25.88 -6.67 -17.26
CA ASN A 30 -25.39 -6.75 -15.89
C ASN A 30 -23.94 -6.28 -15.72
N THR A 31 -23.37 -5.62 -16.75
CA THR A 31 -21.96 -5.21 -16.76
C THR A 31 -21.86 -3.70 -16.75
N ILE A 32 -21.13 -3.12 -15.79
CA ILE A 32 -20.83 -1.71 -15.76
C ILE A 32 -19.73 -1.41 -16.79
N SER A 33 -20.09 -0.66 -17.82
CA SER A 33 -19.16 -0.15 -18.84
C SER A 33 -18.87 1.33 -18.68
N ILE A 34 -19.76 2.06 -18.00
CA ILE A 34 -19.59 3.47 -17.68
C ILE A 34 -19.74 3.64 -16.18
N LEU A 35 -18.65 4.00 -15.49
CA LEU A 35 -18.67 4.31 -14.07
C LEU A 35 -19.25 5.70 -13.85
N SER A 36 -20.38 5.80 -13.16
CA SER A 36 -21.02 7.07 -12.82
C SER A 36 -20.45 7.68 -11.55
N SER A 37 -20.31 6.85 -10.50
CA SER A 37 -19.74 7.25 -9.23
C SER A 37 -19.16 6.05 -8.47
N TRP A 38 -18.31 6.32 -7.52
CA TRP A 38 -17.83 5.33 -6.57
C TRP A 38 -17.74 5.95 -5.18
N SER A 39 -17.88 5.15 -4.17
CA SER A 39 -17.63 5.55 -2.79
C SER A 39 -16.86 4.47 -2.05
N LEU A 40 -15.80 4.88 -1.36
CA LEU A 40 -14.97 4.04 -0.53
C LEU A 40 -15.09 4.49 0.92
N LYS A 41 -15.51 3.57 1.77
CA LYS A 41 -15.60 3.75 3.21
C LYS A 41 -14.52 2.92 3.88
N ILE A 42 -13.67 3.56 4.67
CA ILE A 42 -12.67 2.93 5.53
C ILE A 42 -13.07 3.24 6.97
N ILE A 43 -13.00 2.27 7.87
CA ILE A 43 -13.35 2.47 9.28
C ILE A 43 -12.51 3.61 9.87
N GLY A 44 -13.16 4.51 10.63
CA GLY A 44 -12.49 5.64 11.25
C GLY A 44 -12.10 6.79 10.33
N SER A 45 -12.43 6.70 9.02
CA SER A 45 -12.10 7.72 8.03
C SER A 45 -13.34 8.29 7.36
N PRO A 46 -13.28 9.50 6.80
CA PRO A 46 -14.33 10.03 5.95
C PRO A 46 -14.56 9.14 4.72
N THR A 47 -15.78 9.11 4.22
CA THR A 47 -16.10 8.45 2.95
C THR A 47 -15.41 9.18 1.80
N LEU A 48 -14.68 8.44 0.99
CA LEU A 48 -14.03 8.95 -0.21
C LEU A 48 -14.95 8.72 -1.40
N GLU A 49 -15.10 9.75 -2.20
CA GLU A 49 -15.92 9.74 -3.40
C GLU A 49 -15.18 10.45 -4.54
N GLY A 50 -15.52 10.12 -5.77
CA GLY A 50 -14.90 10.78 -6.89
C GLY A 50 -15.28 10.20 -8.25
N GLU A 51 -14.60 10.70 -9.27
CA GLU A 51 -14.69 10.24 -10.64
C GLU A 51 -13.75 9.04 -10.88
N LYS A 52 -13.88 8.37 -12.02
CA LYS A 52 -13.06 7.24 -12.45
C LYS A 52 -11.56 7.50 -12.30
N ASP A 53 -11.11 8.67 -12.72
CA ASP A 53 -9.69 9.07 -12.64
C ASP A 53 -9.13 9.08 -11.21
N HIS A 54 -9.95 9.48 -10.22
CA HIS A 54 -9.53 9.46 -8.82
C HIS A 54 -9.36 8.03 -8.31
N LEU A 55 -10.29 7.14 -8.71
CA LEU A 55 -10.22 5.73 -8.37
C LEU A 55 -9.01 5.05 -9.01
N GLU A 56 -8.72 5.33 -10.28
CA GLU A 56 -7.52 4.81 -10.97
C GLU A 56 -6.23 5.22 -10.29
N ASN A 57 -6.11 6.50 -9.91
CA ASN A 57 -4.95 6.99 -9.17
C ASN A 57 -4.80 6.31 -7.80
N LEU A 58 -5.92 6.08 -7.10
CA LEU A 58 -5.94 5.35 -5.83
C LEU A 58 -5.49 3.90 -6.02
N MET A 59 -6.10 3.19 -6.98
CA MET A 59 -5.77 1.80 -7.30
C MET A 59 -4.28 1.66 -7.67
N GLN A 60 -3.77 2.51 -8.55
CA GLN A 60 -2.38 2.48 -8.98
C GLN A 60 -1.43 2.57 -7.78
N VAL A 61 -1.66 3.53 -6.89
CA VAL A 61 -0.77 3.81 -5.76
C VAL A 61 -0.86 2.72 -4.69
N ILE A 62 -2.08 2.33 -4.31
CA ILE A 62 -2.30 1.33 -3.25
C ILE A 62 -1.78 -0.05 -3.67
N LEU A 63 -2.12 -0.52 -4.88
CA LEU A 63 -1.70 -1.84 -5.35
C LEU A 63 -0.19 -1.94 -5.48
N GLN A 64 0.48 -0.90 -5.99
CA GLN A 64 1.93 -0.86 -6.09
C GLN A 64 2.61 -0.82 -4.73
N TYR A 65 2.08 0.00 -3.81
CA TYR A 65 2.60 0.11 -2.46
C TYR A 65 2.49 -1.22 -1.71
N SER A 66 1.32 -1.85 -1.73
CA SER A 66 1.07 -3.12 -1.03
C SER A 66 2.01 -4.22 -1.52
N ARG A 67 2.22 -4.35 -2.83
CA ARG A 67 3.20 -5.28 -3.40
C ARG A 67 4.62 -5.01 -2.92
N SER A 68 5.01 -3.73 -2.91
CA SER A 68 6.34 -3.31 -2.44
C SER A 68 6.51 -3.65 -0.96
N TYR A 69 5.49 -3.37 -0.16
CA TYR A 69 5.49 -3.58 1.28
C TYR A 69 5.60 -5.08 1.64
N ILE A 70 4.79 -5.94 1.01
CA ILE A 70 4.86 -7.41 1.17
C ILE A 70 6.24 -7.95 0.75
N SER A 71 6.88 -7.34 -0.24
CA SER A 71 8.23 -7.68 -0.66
C SER A 71 9.34 -7.17 0.28
N GLY A 72 8.97 -6.56 1.41
CA GLY A 72 9.90 -5.99 2.39
C GLY A 72 10.54 -4.67 1.96
N ILE A 73 10.03 -4.04 0.90
CA ILE A 73 10.56 -2.79 0.36
C ILE A 73 9.68 -1.63 0.81
N ARG A 74 10.16 -0.85 1.77
CA ARG A 74 9.45 0.32 2.29
C ARG A 74 9.84 1.57 1.50
N LYS A 75 8.96 2.06 0.65
CA LYS A 75 9.14 3.29 -0.13
C LYS A 75 7.84 4.04 -0.29
N ILE A 76 7.92 5.31 -0.65
CA ILE A 76 6.79 6.19 -0.93
C ILE A 76 6.33 5.96 -2.36
N PHE A 77 5.03 5.89 -2.56
CA PHE A 77 4.39 5.87 -3.88
C PHE A 77 3.51 7.10 -4.06
N ILE A 78 3.58 7.67 -5.25
CA ILE A 78 2.85 8.89 -5.61
C ILE A 78 2.16 8.63 -6.95
N SER A 79 0.90 9.01 -7.08
CA SER A 79 0.18 8.90 -8.36
C SER A 79 0.77 9.83 -9.42
N LYS A 80 0.54 9.49 -10.69
CA LYS A 80 1.02 10.29 -11.84
C LYS A 80 0.63 11.78 -11.72
N LYS A 81 -0.57 12.06 -11.21
CA LYS A 81 -1.09 13.43 -11.00
C LYS A 81 -0.69 14.04 -9.65
N GLY A 82 0.00 13.30 -8.78
CA GLY A 82 0.43 13.77 -7.45
C GLY A 82 -0.69 13.97 -6.45
N ILE A 83 -1.91 13.51 -6.75
CA ILE A 83 -3.11 13.69 -5.89
C ILE A 83 -3.22 12.60 -4.82
N VAL A 84 -2.67 11.42 -5.05
CA VAL A 84 -2.65 10.32 -4.10
C VAL A 84 -1.20 10.00 -3.76
N THR A 85 -0.89 9.91 -2.47
CA THR A 85 0.44 9.51 -1.98
C THR A 85 0.25 8.53 -0.83
N ILE A 86 1.02 7.44 -0.83
CA ILE A 86 1.10 6.55 0.32
C ILE A 86 2.55 6.35 0.75
N SER A 87 2.79 6.34 2.05
CA SER A 87 4.12 6.20 2.63
C SER A 87 4.10 5.36 3.90
N PRO A 88 5.20 4.67 4.24
CA PRO A 88 5.34 4.04 5.55
C PRO A 88 5.33 5.11 6.65
N PHE A 89 4.63 4.83 7.74
CA PHE A 89 4.53 5.70 8.91
C PHE A 89 4.67 4.88 10.19
N GLY A 90 5.87 4.70 10.69
CA GLY A 90 6.15 3.80 11.81
C GLY A 90 5.79 2.35 11.47
N SER A 91 4.87 1.77 12.24
CA SER A 91 4.26 0.47 11.99
C SER A 91 3.00 0.53 11.12
N SER A 92 2.57 1.72 10.72
CA SER A 92 1.35 1.98 9.96
C SER A 92 1.68 2.57 8.59
N HIS A 93 0.64 2.95 7.85
CA HIS A 93 0.75 3.52 6.51
C HIS A 93 -0.01 4.84 6.46
N LYS A 94 0.64 5.89 5.94
CA LYS A 94 0.00 7.20 5.74
C LYS A 94 -0.46 7.32 4.30
N LEU A 95 -1.77 7.39 4.10
CA LEU A 95 -2.40 7.73 2.84
C LEU A 95 -2.75 9.23 2.85
N LEU A 96 -2.24 9.97 1.86
CA LEU A 96 -2.48 11.39 1.67
C LEU A 96 -3.24 11.60 0.36
N LEU A 97 -4.39 12.25 0.46
CA LEU A 97 -5.25 12.58 -0.67
C LEU A 97 -5.33 14.10 -0.80
N LYS A 98 -4.93 14.60 -1.96
CA LYS A 98 -5.00 16.04 -2.28
C LYS A 98 -6.23 16.31 -3.14
N SER A 99 -6.98 17.33 -2.78
CA SER A 99 -8.08 17.81 -3.61
C SER A 99 -7.53 18.50 -4.87
N THR A 100 -8.26 18.37 -5.97
CA THR A 100 -8.04 19.18 -7.19
C THR A 100 -8.52 20.61 -7.03
N LYS A 101 -9.35 20.89 -6.02
CA LYS A 101 -9.83 22.24 -5.70
C LYS A 101 -8.76 23.00 -4.93
N LYS A 102 -8.56 24.29 -5.28
CA LYS A 102 -7.68 25.20 -4.54
C LYS A 102 -8.22 25.39 -3.13
N ASP A 103 -7.32 25.58 -2.16
CA ASP A 103 -7.61 25.89 -0.74
C ASP A 103 -8.26 24.75 0.09
N VAL A 104 -8.33 23.53 -0.43
CA VAL A 104 -8.75 22.38 0.35
C VAL A 104 -7.52 21.68 0.95
N LYS A 105 -7.49 21.55 2.27
CA LYS A 105 -6.42 20.83 2.97
C LYS A 105 -6.38 19.36 2.53
N PRO A 106 -5.19 18.79 2.34
CA PRO A 106 -5.05 17.38 2.07
C PRO A 106 -5.68 16.54 3.17
N LEU A 107 -6.37 15.46 2.79
CA LEU A 107 -6.90 14.47 3.72
C LEU A 107 -5.80 13.46 4.04
N GLU A 108 -5.51 13.28 5.31
CA GLU A 108 -4.59 12.26 5.82
C GLU A 108 -5.38 11.11 6.45
N ILE A 109 -5.10 9.89 6.03
CA ILE A 109 -5.67 8.66 6.59
C ILE A 109 -4.49 7.79 7.02
N ILE A 110 -4.51 7.36 8.28
CA ILE A 110 -3.54 6.40 8.81
C ILE A 110 -4.19 5.03 8.78
N LEU A 111 -3.55 4.09 8.08
CA LEU A 111 -4.00 2.72 7.94
C LEU A 111 -3.05 1.80 8.69
N ASP A 112 -3.60 0.79 9.35
CA ASP A 112 -2.79 -0.33 9.82
C ASP A 112 -2.59 -1.40 8.72
N ASP A 113 -1.85 -2.47 9.02
CA ASP A 113 -1.58 -3.54 8.05
C ASP A 113 -2.88 -4.26 7.61
N SER A 114 -3.87 -4.41 8.51
CA SER A 114 -5.15 -5.05 8.24
C SER A 114 -6.02 -4.19 7.34
N GLU A 115 -6.14 -2.91 7.65
CA GLU A 115 -6.89 -1.93 6.86
C GLU A 115 -6.31 -1.76 5.45
N LEU A 116 -4.97 -1.73 5.34
CA LEU A 116 -4.29 -1.71 4.04
C LEU A 116 -4.58 -2.99 3.24
N SER A 117 -4.58 -4.15 3.91
CA SER A 117 -4.90 -5.43 3.28
C SER A 117 -6.34 -5.47 2.76
N ASP A 118 -7.29 -5.07 3.59
CA ASP A 118 -8.71 -5.04 3.23
C ASP A 118 -8.98 -4.06 2.06
N LEU A 119 -8.38 -2.87 2.12
CA LEU A 119 -8.45 -1.90 1.03
C LEU A 119 -7.86 -2.46 -0.27
N THR A 120 -6.70 -3.09 -0.18
CA THR A 120 -6.05 -3.71 -1.35
C THR A 120 -6.93 -4.80 -1.95
N GLN A 121 -7.55 -5.65 -1.12
CA GLN A 121 -8.45 -6.71 -1.57
C GLN A 121 -9.72 -6.14 -2.24
N CYS A 122 -10.32 -5.07 -1.71
CA CYS A 122 -11.47 -4.41 -2.37
C CYS A 122 -11.10 -3.92 -3.77
N LEU A 123 -9.93 -3.30 -3.93
CA LEU A 123 -9.45 -2.78 -5.20
C LEU A 123 -9.07 -3.90 -6.20
N ASP A 124 -8.49 -5.00 -5.72
CA ASP A 124 -8.20 -6.17 -6.56
C ASP A 124 -9.50 -6.88 -7.00
N LEU A 125 -10.48 -7.02 -6.11
CA LEU A 125 -11.79 -7.57 -6.48
C LEU A 125 -12.43 -6.75 -7.60
N LEU A 126 -12.45 -5.43 -7.48
CA LEU A 126 -12.96 -4.56 -8.53
C LEU A 126 -12.24 -4.78 -9.87
N ARG A 127 -10.92 -4.88 -9.84
CA ARG A 127 -10.10 -4.99 -11.03
C ARG A 127 -10.35 -6.28 -11.82
N PHE A 128 -10.62 -7.38 -11.14
CA PHE A 128 -10.76 -8.71 -11.72
C PHE A 128 -12.21 -9.17 -11.86
N ASP A 129 -13.17 -8.38 -11.42
CA ASP A 129 -14.58 -8.75 -11.52
C ASP A 129 -15.09 -8.56 -12.96
N SER A 130 -15.60 -9.64 -13.55
CA SER A 130 -16.14 -9.67 -14.91
C SER A 130 -17.38 -8.78 -15.13
N ARG A 131 -18.02 -8.34 -14.04
CA ARG A 131 -19.13 -7.39 -14.08
C ARG A 131 -18.71 -5.95 -14.38
N PHE A 132 -17.40 -5.69 -14.46
CA PHE A 132 -16.83 -4.38 -14.82
C PHE A 132 -16.06 -4.48 -16.12
N ASN A 133 -16.65 -3.95 -17.20
CA ASN A 133 -15.96 -3.79 -18.47
C ASN A 133 -15.36 -2.38 -18.56
N LEU A 134 -14.51 -2.04 -17.60
CA LEU A 134 -13.84 -0.74 -17.53
C LEU A 134 -12.38 -0.89 -17.92
N ASN A 135 -11.95 -0.07 -18.87
CA ASN A 135 -10.53 0.00 -19.18
C ASN A 135 -9.82 0.82 -18.09
N TRP A 136 -8.97 0.13 -17.30
CA TRP A 136 -8.17 0.74 -16.24
C TRP A 136 -6.77 1.08 -16.75
N ASP A 137 -6.38 2.36 -16.71
CA ASP A 137 -5.01 2.80 -17.01
C ASP A 137 -4.08 2.52 -15.80
N ILE A 138 -3.97 1.26 -15.42
CA ILE A 138 -3.11 0.82 -14.34
C ILE A 138 -1.88 0.15 -14.94
N THR A 139 -0.72 0.72 -14.71
CA THR A 139 0.54 0.11 -15.12
C THR A 139 0.75 -1.19 -14.35
N LEU A 140 0.86 -2.29 -15.09
CA LEU A 140 1.20 -3.58 -14.51
C LEU A 140 2.64 -3.51 -13.98
N ASP A 141 2.80 -3.72 -12.69
CA ASP A 141 4.12 -3.79 -12.09
C ASP A 141 4.85 -5.04 -12.55
N ARG A 142 6.08 -4.84 -12.97
CA ARG A 142 7.00 -5.95 -13.16
C ARG A 142 7.42 -6.48 -11.79
N PRO A 143 7.52 -7.82 -11.62
CA PRO A 143 7.99 -8.40 -10.38
C PRO A 143 9.40 -7.88 -10.05
N TYR A 144 9.64 -7.59 -8.79
CA TYR A 144 10.98 -7.19 -8.34
C TYR A 144 11.99 -8.31 -8.57
N SER A 145 13.17 -7.97 -9.07
CA SER A 145 14.24 -8.96 -9.20
C SER A 145 14.69 -9.47 -7.83
N LYS A 146 15.04 -10.75 -7.71
CA LYS A 146 15.55 -11.34 -6.46
C LYS A 146 16.73 -10.56 -5.89
N ARG A 147 17.61 -10.06 -6.75
CA ARG A 147 18.77 -9.23 -6.36
C ARG A 147 18.34 -7.92 -5.69
N TYR A 148 17.30 -7.27 -6.21
CA TYR A 148 16.80 -6.01 -5.65
C TYR A 148 16.18 -6.23 -4.26
N ILE A 149 15.37 -7.29 -4.09
CA ILE A 149 14.77 -7.66 -2.81
C ILE A 149 15.86 -7.98 -1.77
N GLN A 150 16.85 -8.81 -2.14
CA GLN A 150 17.96 -9.18 -1.25
C GLN A 150 18.81 -7.97 -0.86
N SER A 151 19.11 -7.06 -1.79
CA SER A 151 19.88 -5.86 -1.48
C SER A 151 19.15 -4.92 -0.53
N SER A 152 17.84 -4.81 -0.65
CA SER A 152 17.00 -3.99 0.23
C SER A 152 16.90 -4.58 1.64
N ALA A 153 16.67 -5.89 1.75
CA ALA A 153 16.63 -6.62 3.02
C ALA A 153 17.99 -6.63 3.73
N TYR A 154 19.09 -6.76 2.98
CA TYR A 154 20.46 -6.78 3.51
C TYR A 154 20.87 -5.43 4.12
N LYS A 155 20.50 -4.30 3.49
CA LYS A 155 20.77 -2.96 4.05
C LYS A 155 20.11 -2.73 5.41
N SER A 156 18.94 -3.29 5.65
CA SER A 156 18.24 -3.18 6.93
C SER A 156 18.93 -4.01 8.05
N LYS A 157 19.33 -5.23 7.77
CA LYS A 157 19.96 -6.12 8.77
C LYS A 157 21.40 -5.75 9.12
N LYS A 158 22.18 -5.25 8.18
CA LYS A 158 23.63 -5.01 8.36
C LYS A 158 23.95 -3.95 9.42
N ARG A 159 23.12 -2.93 9.60
CA ARG A 159 23.36 -1.88 10.62
C ARG A 159 23.27 -2.41 12.05
N PHE A 160 22.33 -3.30 12.34
CA PHE A 160 22.16 -3.85 13.67
C PHE A 160 23.23 -4.88 14.04
N THR A 161 23.59 -5.76 13.11
CA THR A 161 24.55 -6.83 13.38
C THR A 161 25.95 -6.30 13.72
N PHE A 162 26.41 -5.24 13.05
CA PHE A 162 27.70 -4.62 13.35
C PHE A 162 27.73 -3.96 14.73
N PHE A 163 26.64 -3.34 15.14
CA PHE A 163 26.55 -2.69 16.44
C PHE A 163 26.60 -3.70 17.60
N TYR A 164 25.88 -4.80 17.47
CA TYR A 164 25.92 -5.89 18.47
C TYR A 164 27.29 -6.59 18.52
N ALA A 165 27.90 -6.84 17.37
CA ALA A 165 29.23 -7.44 17.31
C ALA A 165 30.29 -6.53 17.96
N PHE A 166 30.20 -5.22 17.78
CA PHE A 166 31.11 -4.25 18.39
C PHE A 166 30.94 -4.16 19.90
N ILE A 167 29.70 -4.16 20.40
CA ILE A 167 29.41 -4.18 21.85
C ILE A 167 29.91 -5.47 22.48
N LEU A 168 29.70 -6.64 21.85
CA LEU A 168 30.20 -7.94 22.32
C LEU A 168 31.74 -7.95 22.37
N PHE A 169 32.39 -7.42 21.36
CA PHE A 169 33.88 -7.35 21.33
C PHE A 169 34.42 -6.46 22.44
N LEU A 170 33.81 -5.29 22.69
CA LEU A 170 34.21 -4.41 23.79
C LEU A 170 33.99 -5.06 25.16
N SER A 171 32.89 -5.77 25.37
CA SER A 171 32.60 -6.44 26.63
C SER A 171 33.57 -7.58 26.93
N THR A 172 33.91 -8.40 25.92
CA THR A 172 34.87 -9.49 26.08
C THR A 172 36.30 -8.98 26.31
N SER A 173 36.73 -7.93 25.63
CA SER A 173 38.03 -7.26 25.82
C SER A 173 38.17 -6.70 27.24
N SER A 174 37.10 -6.06 27.76
CA SER A 174 37.09 -5.53 29.14
C SER A 174 37.16 -6.62 30.17
N LEU A 175 36.53 -7.78 29.96
CA LEU A 175 36.60 -8.92 30.88
C LEU A 175 38.02 -9.55 30.93
N MET A 176 38.70 -9.60 29.81
CA MET A 176 40.08 -10.13 29.74
C MET A 176 41.08 -9.25 30.51
N LEU A 177 40.86 -7.93 30.61
CA LEU A 177 41.69 -7.02 31.37
C LEU A 177 41.51 -7.16 32.90
N LEU A 178 40.39 -7.76 33.33
CA LEU A 178 40.09 -7.99 34.77
C LEU A 178 40.62 -9.32 35.30
N ILE A 179 41.15 -10.22 34.47
CA ILE A 179 41.72 -11.48 34.91
C ILE A 179 43.15 -11.23 35.44
N PRO A 180 43.40 -11.38 36.73
CA PRO A 180 44.74 -11.20 37.28
C PRO A 180 45.67 -12.28 36.72
N THR A 181 46.72 -11.89 36.00
CA THR A 181 47.79 -12.80 35.59
C THR A 181 48.62 -13.13 36.80
N ASN A 182 48.33 -14.26 37.43
CA ASN A 182 49.15 -14.81 38.54
C ASN A 182 50.44 -15.41 37.96
N ASN A 183 51.40 -14.56 37.67
CA ASN A 183 52.78 -15.03 37.37
C ASN A 183 53.46 -15.41 38.70
N LYS A 184 53.27 -16.65 39.15
CA LYS A 184 54.21 -17.33 40.03
C LYS A 184 55.22 -18.05 39.14
N PHE A 185 56.33 -17.40 38.86
CA PHE A 185 57.58 -18.06 38.50
C PHE A 185 58.39 -18.11 39.77
N ASP A 186 58.43 -19.29 40.38
CA ASP A 186 59.52 -19.75 41.23
C ASP A 186 60.58 -20.47 40.40
#